data_c66860400ac21b3cfd9b0f5854ad51c4
#
_entry.id   c66860400ac21b3cfd9b0f5854ad51c4
#
_cell.length_a   1.000
_cell.length_b   1.000
_cell.length_c   1.000
_cell.angle_alpha   90.00
_cell.angle_beta   90.00
_cell.angle_gamma   90.00
#
_symmetry.space_group_name_H-M   'P 1'
#
loop_
_entity.id
_entity.type
_entity.pdbx_description
1 polymer ?
#
loop_
_entity_poly.entity_id
_entity_poly.type
_entity_poly.pdbx_seq_one_letter_code
_entity_poly.pdbx_strand_id
1 'polypeptide(L)'
;MGTTGTIMGVSKYLKEQNPDIQIVGLQPSEGSSIPGIRRWPQEYLPKIFDASRVDVVMDVEQSDAEATMRALATQEGIAAGVSSGGAAWAALQIAQAHPDAVIVCIICDRADRYLSTGVFS
;
A
#
# COMPACT_ATOMS: atom_id res chain seq x y z
N MET A 1 -3.39 1.21 -4.22
CA MET A 1 -4.48 0.37 -4.77
C MET A 1 -4.19 0.10 -6.25
N GLY A 2 -4.19 -1.14 -6.65
CA GLY A 2 -4.07 -1.51 -8.06
C GLY A 2 -5.46 -1.60 -8.70
N THR A 3 -5.88 -2.82 -9.06
CA THR A 3 -7.22 -3.08 -9.62
C THR A 3 -8.34 -2.94 -8.59
N THR A 4 -8.01 -2.73 -7.33
CA THR A 4 -8.87 -2.62 -6.15
C THR A 4 -9.48 -3.94 -5.67
N GLY A 5 -9.14 -5.07 -6.30
CA GLY A 5 -9.67 -6.38 -5.89
C GLY A 5 -9.35 -6.75 -4.46
N THR A 6 -8.08 -6.60 -4.05
CA THR A 6 -7.65 -6.93 -2.69
C THR A 6 -8.33 -6.01 -1.66
N ILE A 7 -8.27 -4.69 -1.86
CA ILE A 7 -8.84 -3.75 -0.89
C ILE A 7 -10.37 -3.89 -0.80
N MET A 8 -11.04 -4.18 -1.92
CA MET A 8 -12.49 -4.37 -1.90
C MET A 8 -12.90 -5.66 -1.19
N GLY A 9 -12.22 -6.76 -1.46
CA GLY A 9 -12.51 -8.04 -0.81
C GLY A 9 -12.17 -8.03 0.69
N VAL A 10 -10.98 -7.55 1.03
CA VAL A 10 -10.50 -7.48 2.43
C VAL A 10 -11.36 -6.52 3.24
N SER A 11 -11.65 -5.34 2.72
CA SER A 11 -12.47 -4.35 3.44
C SER A 11 -13.87 -4.86 3.68
N LYS A 12 -14.48 -5.54 2.71
CA LYS A 12 -15.80 -6.13 2.88
C LYS A 12 -15.81 -7.13 4.03
N TYR A 13 -14.89 -8.08 4.00
CA TYR A 13 -14.82 -9.13 5.04
C TYR A 13 -14.53 -8.55 6.41
N LEU A 14 -13.50 -7.70 6.52
CA LEU A 14 -13.10 -7.16 7.82
C LEU A 14 -14.16 -6.27 8.43
N LYS A 15 -14.84 -5.45 7.65
CA LYS A 15 -15.91 -4.60 8.19
C LYS A 15 -17.18 -5.39 8.56
N GLU A 16 -17.40 -6.53 7.95
CA GLU A 16 -18.45 -7.46 8.40
C GLU A 16 -18.13 -8.06 9.77
N GLN A 17 -16.83 -8.30 10.04
CA GLN A 17 -16.39 -8.83 11.34
C GLN A 17 -16.33 -7.75 12.41
N ASN A 18 -15.82 -6.55 12.04
CA ASN A 18 -15.71 -5.42 12.96
C ASN A 18 -15.76 -4.11 12.14
N PRO A 19 -16.89 -3.37 12.20
CA PRO A 19 -17.04 -2.13 11.43
C PRO A 19 -16.09 -1.01 11.88
N ASP A 20 -15.45 -1.11 13.03
CA ASP A 20 -14.51 -0.12 13.55
C ASP A 20 -13.10 -0.25 12.96
N ILE A 21 -12.83 -1.33 12.22
CA ILE A 21 -11.54 -1.49 11.54
C ILE A 21 -11.42 -0.41 10.47
N GLN A 22 -10.34 0.37 10.53
CA GLN A 22 -10.03 1.36 9.51
C GLN A 22 -9.31 0.73 8.33
N ILE A 23 -9.79 1.06 7.15
CA ILE A 23 -9.22 0.62 5.88
C ILE A 23 -8.53 1.82 5.24
N VAL A 24 -7.22 1.69 5.01
CA VAL A 24 -6.41 2.73 4.39
C VAL A 24 -6.02 2.28 2.98
N GLY A 25 -6.42 3.05 1.99
CA GLY A 25 -6.03 2.84 0.62
C GLY A 25 -4.85 3.72 0.26
N LEU A 26 -3.94 3.22 -0.56
CA LEU A 26 -2.79 3.97 -1.02
C LEU A 26 -2.85 4.18 -2.51
N GLN A 27 -2.41 5.35 -2.94
CA GLN A 27 -2.19 5.65 -4.35
C GLN A 27 -0.85 6.38 -4.50
N PRO A 28 -0.18 6.24 -5.66
CA PRO A 28 1.05 7.01 -5.88
C PRO A 28 0.71 8.50 -5.94
N SER A 29 1.57 9.34 -5.39
CA SER A 29 1.44 10.79 -5.54
C SER A 29 1.58 11.18 -7.02
N GLU A 30 1.10 12.37 -7.37
CA GLU A 30 1.23 12.86 -8.75
C GLU A 30 2.69 12.86 -9.18
N GLY A 31 2.96 12.35 -10.38
CA GLY A 31 4.31 12.23 -10.91
C GLY A 31 5.08 11.01 -10.44
N SER A 32 4.59 10.27 -9.45
CA SER A 32 5.20 9.03 -8.99
C SER A 32 4.70 7.82 -9.79
N SER A 33 5.59 6.86 -10.02
CA SER A 33 5.28 5.58 -10.65
C SER A 33 5.72 4.46 -9.73
N ILE A 34 4.76 3.72 -9.22
CA ILE A 34 5.00 2.60 -8.30
C ILE A 34 4.36 1.34 -8.90
N PRO A 35 5.17 0.32 -9.27
CA PRO A 35 4.59 -0.92 -9.80
C PRO A 35 3.57 -1.53 -8.84
N GLY A 36 2.42 -1.89 -9.37
CA GLY A 36 1.36 -2.56 -8.62
C GLY A 36 0.29 -1.64 -8.04
N ILE A 37 0.53 -0.33 -8.00
CA ILE A 37 -0.50 0.62 -7.56
C ILE A 37 -0.66 1.76 -8.55
N ARG A 38 -1.85 2.34 -8.57
CA ARG A 38 -2.22 3.37 -9.54
C ARG A 38 -3.04 4.47 -8.91
N ARG A 39 -2.87 5.68 -9.46
CA ARG A 39 -3.76 6.81 -9.18
C ARG A 39 -4.80 6.85 -10.30
N TRP A 40 -5.98 6.31 -10.02
CA TRP A 40 -7.02 6.16 -11.03
C TRP A 40 -7.71 7.49 -11.32
N PRO A 41 -7.77 7.92 -12.60
CA PRO A 41 -8.71 8.98 -13.00
C PRO A 41 -10.14 8.54 -12.72
N GLN A 42 -11.02 9.48 -12.39
CA GLN A 42 -12.43 9.19 -12.09
C GLN A 42 -13.11 8.38 -13.20
N GLU A 43 -12.78 8.67 -14.46
CA GLU A 43 -13.37 8.03 -15.63
C GLU A 43 -12.96 6.57 -15.79
N TYR A 44 -11.84 6.17 -15.21
CA TYR A 44 -11.26 4.84 -15.36
C TYR A 44 -11.22 4.05 -14.07
N LEU A 45 -11.97 4.49 -13.05
CA LEU A 45 -12.04 3.72 -11.80
C LEU A 45 -12.57 2.31 -12.07
N PRO A 46 -11.95 1.27 -11.48
CA PRO A 46 -12.48 -0.09 -11.60
C PRO A 46 -13.94 -0.16 -11.16
N LYS A 47 -14.74 -0.92 -11.90
CA LYS A 47 -16.19 -1.03 -11.62
C LYS A 47 -16.50 -1.65 -10.26
N ILE A 48 -15.60 -2.48 -9.75
CA ILE A 48 -15.76 -3.11 -8.43
C ILE A 48 -15.46 -2.15 -7.28
N PHE A 49 -14.86 -1.01 -7.55
CA PHE A 49 -14.42 -0.07 -6.50
C PHE A 49 -15.62 0.61 -5.84
N ASP A 50 -15.66 0.52 -4.52
CA ASP A 50 -16.66 1.18 -3.67
C ASP A 50 -15.91 2.05 -2.65
N ALA A 51 -15.90 3.35 -2.87
CA ALA A 51 -15.19 4.31 -2.03
C ALA A 51 -15.68 4.33 -0.58
N SER A 52 -16.91 3.92 -0.33
CA SER A 52 -17.46 3.88 1.03
C SER A 52 -16.78 2.87 1.94
N ARG A 53 -16.06 1.89 1.37
CA ARG A 53 -15.32 0.88 2.14
C ARG A 53 -13.91 1.30 2.53
N VAL A 54 -13.43 2.43 2.01
CA VAL A 54 -12.08 2.94 2.28
C VAL A 54 -12.21 4.16 3.16
N ASP A 55 -11.68 4.08 4.36
CA ASP A 55 -11.84 5.16 5.36
C ASP A 55 -10.89 6.32 5.10
N VAL A 56 -9.66 6.01 4.65
CA VAL A 56 -8.62 7.00 4.39
C VAL A 56 -7.88 6.61 3.11
N VAL A 57 -7.59 7.60 2.27
CA VAL A 57 -6.71 7.42 1.11
C VAL A 57 -5.46 8.26 1.34
N MET A 58 -4.29 7.63 1.24
CA MET A 58 -3.00 8.29 1.40
C MET A 58 -2.22 8.27 0.10
N ASP A 59 -1.57 9.36 -0.21
CA ASP A 59 -0.62 9.43 -1.31
C ASP A 59 0.76 8.98 -0.83
N VAL A 60 1.48 8.23 -1.66
CA VAL A 60 2.84 7.80 -1.37
C VAL A 60 3.77 8.18 -2.51
N GLU A 61 4.91 8.78 -2.15
CA GLU A 61 5.95 9.12 -3.11
C GLU A 61 6.72 7.86 -3.53
N GLN A 62 7.10 7.81 -4.80
CA GLN A 62 7.93 6.71 -5.30
C GLN A 62 9.22 6.55 -4.50
N SER A 63 9.89 7.68 -4.20
CA SER A 63 11.14 7.67 -3.43
C SER A 63 10.96 7.11 -2.02
N ASP A 64 9.85 7.43 -1.37
CA ASP A 64 9.54 6.91 -0.03
C ASP A 64 9.23 5.42 -0.07
N ALA A 65 8.48 4.96 -1.07
CA ALA A 65 8.18 3.55 -1.24
C ALA A 65 9.46 2.73 -1.48
N GLU A 66 10.34 3.22 -2.35
CA GLU A 66 11.60 2.53 -2.65
C GLU A 66 12.55 2.53 -1.46
N ALA A 67 12.67 3.65 -0.73
CA ALA A 67 13.51 3.73 0.45
C ALA A 67 13.02 2.78 1.56
N THR A 68 11.72 2.71 1.78
CA THR A 68 11.14 1.80 2.77
C THR A 68 11.29 0.35 2.35
N MET A 69 11.13 0.05 1.06
CA MET A 69 11.38 -1.28 0.52
C MET A 69 12.81 -1.74 0.84
N ARG A 70 13.81 -0.87 0.61
CA ARG A 70 15.21 -1.18 0.93
C ARG A 70 15.44 -1.35 2.43
N ALA A 71 14.80 -0.52 3.25
CA ALA A 71 14.88 -0.62 4.71
C ALA A 71 14.28 -1.93 5.23
N LEU A 72 13.17 -2.39 4.68
CA LEU A 72 12.59 -3.69 5.01
C LEU A 72 13.58 -4.83 4.76
N ALA A 73 14.29 -4.78 3.62
CA ALA A 73 15.27 -5.80 3.28
C ALA A 73 16.47 -5.78 4.22
N THR A 74 17.02 -4.60 4.51
CA THR A 74 18.27 -4.46 5.27
C THR A 74 18.08 -4.51 6.78
N GLN A 75 16.96 -4.02 7.30
CA GLN A 75 16.71 -3.94 8.74
C GLN A 75 15.86 -5.07 9.27
N GLU A 76 14.91 -5.57 8.47
CA GLU A 76 13.95 -6.59 8.91
C GLU A 76 14.12 -7.92 8.18
N GLY A 77 14.99 -7.99 7.17
CA GLY A 77 15.16 -9.21 6.39
C GLY A 77 13.96 -9.55 5.50
N ILE A 78 13.10 -8.57 5.20
CA ILE A 78 11.91 -8.77 4.38
C ILE A 78 12.20 -8.27 2.98
N ALA A 79 12.43 -9.19 2.04
CA ALA A 79 12.73 -8.89 0.65
C ALA A 79 11.43 -8.79 -0.15
N ALA A 80 10.81 -7.62 -0.10
CA ALA A 80 9.50 -7.33 -0.73
C ALA A 80 9.64 -6.36 -1.90
N GLY A 81 8.56 -6.20 -2.67
CA GLY A 81 8.53 -5.29 -3.81
C GLY A 81 8.26 -3.83 -3.43
N VAL A 82 8.19 -2.98 -4.45
CA VAL A 82 8.08 -1.52 -4.26
C VAL A 82 6.71 -1.14 -3.65
N SER A 83 5.62 -1.76 -4.09
CA SER A 83 4.30 -1.51 -3.53
C SER A 83 4.21 -1.89 -2.05
N SER A 84 4.92 -2.95 -1.66
CA SER A 84 5.04 -3.36 -0.25
C SER A 84 5.79 -2.30 0.56
N GLY A 85 6.81 -1.68 -0.03
CA GLY A 85 7.51 -0.54 0.58
C GLY A 85 6.56 0.63 0.80
N GLY A 86 5.71 0.92 -0.16
CA GLY A 86 4.67 1.95 -0.02
C GLY A 86 3.69 1.64 1.11
N ALA A 87 3.21 0.39 1.19
CA ALA A 87 2.30 -0.04 2.24
C ALA A 87 2.94 0.08 3.63
N ALA A 88 4.19 -0.36 3.76
CA ALA A 88 4.93 -0.25 5.03
C ALA A 88 5.21 1.20 5.41
N TRP A 89 5.55 2.04 4.44
CA TRP A 89 5.75 3.48 4.68
C TRP A 89 4.49 4.12 5.28
N ALA A 90 3.33 3.86 4.67
CA ALA A 90 2.06 4.38 5.16
C ALA A 90 1.72 3.85 6.54
N ALA A 91 1.97 2.56 6.79
CA ALA A 91 1.76 1.96 8.10
C ALA A 91 2.62 2.65 9.18
N LEU A 92 3.87 3.00 8.85
CA LEU A 92 4.75 3.73 9.76
C LEU A 92 4.23 5.15 10.06
N GLN A 93 3.70 5.85 9.05
CA GLN A 93 3.10 7.18 9.26
C GLN A 93 1.89 7.09 10.19
N ILE A 94 1.03 6.10 10.00
CA ILE A 94 -0.14 5.89 10.85
C ILE A 94 0.28 5.50 12.27
N ALA A 95 1.30 4.67 12.42
CA ALA A 95 1.82 4.24 13.72
C ALA A 95 2.34 5.42 14.56
N GLN A 96 2.95 6.42 13.94
CA GLN A 96 3.40 7.63 14.62
C GLN A 96 2.24 8.42 15.23
N ALA A 97 1.10 8.46 14.54
CA ALA A 97 -0.10 9.16 15.01
C ALA A 97 -0.93 8.31 15.97
N HIS A 98 -0.80 6.98 15.91
CA HIS A 98 -1.58 6.04 16.71
C HIS A 98 -0.67 4.96 17.32
N PRO A 99 0.16 5.30 18.34
CA PRO A 99 1.20 4.39 18.81
C PRO A 99 0.68 3.08 19.44
N ASP A 100 -0.57 3.04 19.86
CA ASP A 100 -1.17 1.84 20.45
C ASP A 100 -1.97 0.99 19.44
N ALA A 101 -2.02 1.40 18.18
CA ALA A 101 -2.78 0.70 17.15
C ALA A 101 -2.05 -0.54 16.65
N VAL A 102 -2.82 -1.58 16.34
CA VAL A 102 -2.34 -2.74 15.58
C VAL A 102 -2.58 -2.45 14.10
N ILE A 103 -1.50 -2.44 13.31
CA ILE A 103 -1.55 -2.07 11.90
C ILE A 103 -1.06 -3.23 11.06
N VAL A 104 -1.86 -3.64 10.09
CA VAL A 104 -1.51 -4.70 9.14
C VAL A 104 -1.34 -4.07 7.76
N CYS A 105 -0.23 -4.34 7.11
CA CYS A 105 0.00 -3.92 5.72
C CYS A 105 0.22 -5.15 4.84
N ILE A 106 -0.16 -5.02 3.57
CA ILE A 106 -0.07 -6.13 2.61
C ILE A 106 1.30 -6.14 1.95
N ILE A 107 1.96 -7.29 1.99
CA ILE A 107 3.19 -7.55 1.24
C ILE A 107 2.80 -8.33 -0.01
N CYS A 108 2.68 -7.60 -1.12
CA CYS A 108 2.04 -8.11 -2.34
C CYS A 108 2.93 -9.08 -3.13
N ASP A 109 4.26 -8.85 -3.15
CA ASP A 109 5.18 -9.61 -3.95
C ASP A 109 6.60 -9.56 -3.37
N ARG A 110 7.49 -10.31 -4.00
CA ARG A 110 8.89 -10.44 -3.56
C ARG A 110 9.80 -9.49 -4.33
N ALA A 111 10.93 -9.17 -3.73
CA ALA A 111 11.95 -8.29 -4.29
C ALA A 111 12.56 -8.81 -5.60
N ASP A 112 12.65 -10.12 -5.79
CA ASP A 112 13.27 -10.71 -6.97
C ASP A 112 12.62 -10.31 -8.29
N ARG A 113 11.36 -9.85 -8.25
CA ARG A 113 10.65 -9.31 -9.41
C ARG A 113 11.23 -7.98 -9.91
N TYR A 114 12.04 -7.30 -9.10
CA TYR A 114 12.51 -5.94 -9.35
C TYR A 114 14.04 -5.84 -9.45
N LEU A 115 14.74 -6.96 -9.50
CA LEU A 115 16.21 -6.96 -9.56
C LEU A 115 16.73 -6.26 -10.81
N SER A 116 16.04 -6.41 -11.94
CA SER A 116 16.42 -5.78 -13.21
C SER A 116 16.15 -4.28 -13.26
N THR A 117 15.40 -3.73 -12.31
CA THR A 117 15.05 -2.30 -12.30
C THR A 117 16.10 -1.43 -11.64
N GLY A 118 17.10 -2.02 -10.96
CA GLY A 118 18.14 -1.28 -10.26
C GLY A 118 17.74 -0.67 -8.93
N VAL A 119 16.53 -0.94 -8.41
CA VAL A 119 16.03 -0.33 -7.17
C VAL A 119 16.83 -0.73 -5.93
N PHE A 120 17.58 -1.83 -6.01
CA PHE A 120 18.45 -2.31 -4.92
C PHE A 120 19.92 -1.91 -5.10
N SER A 121 20.23 -1.20 -6.16
CA SER A 121 21.62 -0.79 -6.47
C SER A 121 22.06 0.43 -5.67
#